data_b72bb86c5416be47366edba257597377
#
_entry.id   b72bb86c5416be47366edba257597377
#
_cell.length_a   1.000
_cell.length_b   1.000
_cell.length_c   1.000
_cell.angle_alpha   90.00
_cell.angle_beta   90.00
_cell.angle_gamma   90.00
#
_symmetry.space_group_name_H-M   'P 1'
#
loop_
_entity.id
_entity.type
_entity.pdbx_description
1 polymer ?
#
loop_
_entity_poly.entity_id
_entity_poly.type
_entity_poly.pdbx_seq_one_letter_code
_entity_poly.pdbx_strand_id
1 'polypeptide(L)'
;MTAWNLSRWLAALAAVCVVAGIAASATAQPIPQRNRVVIQVSDGDAAKWNLALNNARNLQTDLGAGNVEIEIVAYGPGIGMLKLDSPVANRIGEANDSGVKILACENTMKAQKLVRADMLNGIGYVGAGVVEIIQRQQEGWAYLRP
;
A
#
# COMPACT_ATOMS: atom_id res chain seq x y z
N MET A 1 -45.49 75.85 13.26
CA MET A 1 -44.46 75.92 12.23
C MET A 1 -43.34 75.03 12.68
N THR A 2 -42.98 73.94 12.14
CA THR A 2 -43.34 73.11 10.99
C THR A 2 -42.73 71.72 11.26
N ALA A 3 -43.60 70.72 11.45
CA ALA A 3 -43.21 69.35 11.64
C ALA A 3 -42.92 68.76 10.25
N TRP A 4 -41.72 68.92 9.76
CA TRP A 4 -41.30 68.28 8.55
C TRP A 4 -39.77 68.05 8.60
N ASN A 5 -39.41 66.84 8.80
CA ASN A 5 -38.10 66.26 8.42
C ASN A 5 -37.64 65.10 9.30
N LEU A 6 -38.54 64.44 10.04
CA LEU A 6 -38.13 63.26 10.81
C LEU A 6 -38.38 61.90 10.10
N SER A 7 -39.03 61.93 8.93
CA SER A 7 -39.40 60.67 8.23
C SER A 7 -38.44 60.23 7.11
N ARG A 8 -37.34 60.95 6.88
CA ARG A 8 -36.40 60.64 5.80
C ARG A 8 -35.12 59.90 6.24
N TRP A 9 -34.93 59.68 7.51
CA TRP A 9 -33.71 59.01 8.03
C TRP A 9 -33.89 57.57 8.45
N LEU A 10 -35.10 57.01 8.35
CA LEU A 10 -35.38 55.64 8.71
C LEU A 10 -35.39 54.60 7.54
N ALA A 11 -35.14 55.11 6.29
CA ALA A 11 -35.16 54.26 5.11
C ALA A 11 -33.76 53.88 4.57
N ALA A 12 -32.67 54.22 5.29
CA ALA A 12 -31.30 53.99 4.81
C ALA A 12 -30.49 52.94 5.59
N LEU A 13 -31.11 52.19 6.50
CA LEU A 13 -30.41 51.22 7.36
C LEU A 13 -30.85 49.74 7.15
N ALA A 14 -31.55 49.40 6.06
CA ALA A 14 -32.04 48.05 5.81
C ALA A 14 -31.40 47.37 4.60
N ALA A 15 -30.27 47.85 4.09
CA ALA A 15 -29.65 47.29 2.86
C ALA A 15 -28.18 46.81 3.05
N VAL A 16 -27.74 46.52 4.24
CA VAL A 16 -26.38 45.97 4.47
C VAL A 16 -26.45 44.79 5.41
N CYS A 17 -26.82 43.63 4.97
CA CYS A 17 -26.55 42.33 5.66
C CYS A 17 -27.03 41.12 4.83
N VAL A 18 -26.73 41.01 3.56
CA VAL A 18 -26.84 39.74 2.82
C VAL A 18 -25.62 39.59 1.92
N VAL A 19 -24.45 39.58 2.51
CA VAL A 19 -23.25 39.03 1.91
C VAL A 19 -22.52 38.27 3.00
N ALA A 20 -23.12 37.19 3.44
CA ALA A 20 -22.44 36.28 4.36
C ALA A 20 -22.68 34.84 3.92
N GLY A 21 -21.62 34.19 3.50
CA GLY A 21 -21.58 32.73 3.62
C GLY A 21 -21.83 31.90 2.39
N ILE A 22 -21.18 32.17 1.25
CA ILE A 22 -20.77 31.07 0.41
C ILE A 22 -19.49 30.51 1.05
N ALA A 23 -19.64 29.74 2.12
CA ALA A 23 -18.60 28.83 2.56
C ALA A 23 -18.45 27.83 1.40
N ALA A 24 -17.45 28.03 0.58
CA ALA A 24 -17.00 27.03 -0.38
C ALA A 24 -16.59 25.81 0.46
N SER A 25 -17.50 24.85 0.59
CA SER A 25 -17.13 23.51 1.04
C SER A 25 -16.14 22.99 0.04
N ALA A 26 -14.85 23.15 0.33
CA ALA A 26 -13.79 22.46 -0.39
C ALA A 26 -14.06 20.97 -0.19
N THR A 27 -14.75 20.35 -1.14
CA THR A 27 -14.82 18.90 -1.23
C THR A 27 -13.40 18.44 -1.48
N ALA A 28 -12.71 17.99 -0.42
CA ALA A 28 -11.45 17.30 -0.55
C ALA A 28 -11.70 16.13 -1.50
N GLN A 29 -11.15 16.21 -2.71
CA GLN A 29 -11.20 15.09 -3.64
C GLN A 29 -10.45 13.94 -2.98
N PRO A 30 -11.03 12.73 -2.92
CA PRO A 30 -10.31 11.58 -2.40
C PRO A 30 -9.02 11.43 -3.22
N ILE A 31 -7.87 11.50 -2.55
CA ILE A 31 -6.61 11.14 -3.17
C ILE A 31 -6.79 9.69 -3.66
N PRO A 32 -6.51 9.37 -4.94
CA PRO A 32 -6.64 8.01 -5.43
C PRO A 32 -5.84 7.09 -4.51
N GLN A 33 -6.54 6.27 -3.74
CA GLN A 33 -5.90 5.37 -2.80
C GLN A 33 -5.23 4.27 -3.62
N ARG A 34 -3.90 4.31 -3.71
CA ARG A 34 -3.12 3.28 -4.39
C ARG A 34 -3.42 1.92 -3.76
N ASN A 35 -3.75 0.93 -4.57
CA ASN A 35 -3.96 -0.42 -4.07
C ASN A 35 -2.66 -0.92 -3.43
N ARG A 36 -2.75 -1.50 -2.24
CA ARG A 36 -1.59 -2.05 -1.52
C ARG A 36 -1.89 -3.47 -1.10
N VAL A 37 -1.03 -4.39 -1.44
CA VAL A 37 -1.24 -5.82 -1.22
C VAL A 37 -0.01 -6.45 -0.60
N VAL A 38 -0.17 -7.12 0.53
CA VAL A 38 0.85 -7.97 1.13
C VAL A 38 0.52 -9.43 0.88
N ILE A 39 1.45 -10.17 0.28
CA ILE A 39 1.32 -11.58 -0.08
C ILE A 39 2.19 -12.41 0.86
N GLN A 40 1.57 -13.31 1.60
CA GLN A 40 2.26 -14.25 2.48
C GLN A 40 2.74 -15.48 1.69
N VAL A 41 4.01 -15.85 1.88
CA VAL A 41 4.57 -17.12 1.40
C VAL A 41 5.20 -17.86 2.58
N SER A 42 4.50 -18.86 3.09
CA SER A 42 4.98 -19.68 4.23
C SER A 42 5.13 -21.16 3.88
N ASP A 43 4.71 -21.58 2.71
CA ASP A 43 4.76 -22.97 2.26
C ASP A 43 6.06 -23.26 1.50
N GLY A 44 6.62 -24.47 1.68
CA GLY A 44 7.84 -24.92 0.99
C GLY A 44 7.58 -25.51 -0.40
N ASP A 45 6.42 -25.22 -0.99
CA ASP A 45 5.99 -25.79 -2.28
C ASP A 45 6.20 -24.81 -3.41
N ALA A 46 6.96 -25.22 -4.42
CA ALA A 46 7.24 -24.41 -5.61
C ALA A 46 5.97 -24.03 -6.40
N ALA A 47 4.91 -24.83 -6.36
CA ALA A 47 3.62 -24.48 -6.97
C ALA A 47 2.99 -23.28 -6.27
N LYS A 48 3.09 -23.20 -4.95
CA LYS A 48 2.64 -22.05 -4.14
C LYS A 48 3.46 -20.79 -4.42
N TRP A 49 4.78 -20.93 -4.57
CA TRP A 49 5.66 -19.82 -4.95
C TRP A 49 5.31 -19.24 -6.32
N ASN A 50 5.08 -20.13 -7.29
CA ASN A 50 4.63 -19.74 -8.63
C ASN A 50 3.27 -19.06 -8.59
N LEU A 51 2.34 -19.54 -7.75
CA LEU A 51 1.02 -18.93 -7.59
C LEU A 51 1.12 -17.50 -6.98
N ALA A 52 1.96 -17.30 -5.98
CA ALA A 52 2.22 -15.99 -5.41
C ALA A 52 2.73 -14.99 -6.45
N LEU A 53 3.71 -15.40 -7.26
CA LEU A 53 4.27 -14.57 -8.34
C LEU A 53 3.25 -14.32 -9.47
N ASN A 54 2.41 -15.31 -9.80
CA ASN A 54 1.30 -15.11 -10.75
C ASN A 54 0.30 -14.06 -10.23
N ASN A 55 -0.07 -14.16 -8.95
CA ASN A 55 -0.99 -13.20 -8.34
C ASN A 55 -0.42 -11.78 -8.37
N ALA A 56 0.87 -11.62 -8.04
CA ALA A 56 1.52 -10.31 -8.12
C ALA A 56 1.48 -9.74 -9.54
N ARG A 57 1.79 -10.55 -10.56
CA ARG A 57 1.73 -10.15 -11.97
C ARG A 57 0.31 -9.81 -12.42
N ASN A 58 -0.69 -10.60 -12.04
CA ASN A 58 -2.08 -10.34 -12.38
C ASN A 58 -2.56 -9.00 -11.77
N LEU A 59 -2.21 -8.74 -10.50
CA LEU A 59 -2.51 -7.45 -9.87
C LEU A 59 -1.91 -6.27 -10.63
N GLN A 60 -0.66 -6.38 -11.09
CA GLN A 60 -0.02 -5.33 -11.89
C GLN A 60 -0.65 -5.19 -13.28
N THR A 61 -1.06 -6.30 -13.90
CA THR A 61 -1.70 -6.29 -15.22
C THR A 61 -3.08 -5.64 -15.16
N ASP A 62 -3.90 -6.01 -14.18
CA ASP A 62 -5.30 -5.58 -14.12
C ASP A 62 -5.48 -4.19 -13.51
N LEU A 63 -4.66 -3.82 -12.51
CA LEU A 63 -4.74 -2.54 -11.82
C LEU A 63 -3.78 -1.48 -12.40
N GLY A 64 -2.79 -1.91 -13.17
CA GLY A 64 -1.66 -1.10 -13.61
C GLY A 64 -0.51 -1.08 -12.59
N ALA A 65 0.71 -1.36 -13.03
CA ALA A 65 1.89 -1.43 -12.15
C ALA A 65 2.14 -0.14 -11.34
N GLY A 66 1.79 1.02 -11.88
CA GLY A 66 1.87 2.31 -11.18
C GLY A 66 0.78 2.53 -10.11
N ASN A 67 -0.30 1.76 -10.13
CA ASN A 67 -1.48 1.92 -9.28
C ASN A 67 -1.57 0.88 -8.15
N VAL A 68 -0.64 -0.05 -8.09
CA VAL A 68 -0.59 -1.09 -7.06
C VAL A 68 0.81 -1.16 -6.44
N GLU A 69 0.88 -1.26 -5.13
CA GLU A 69 2.09 -1.58 -4.38
C GLU A 69 1.96 -3.01 -3.86
N ILE A 70 2.94 -3.85 -4.16
CA ILE A 70 2.90 -5.26 -3.82
C ILE A 70 4.15 -5.61 -3.00
N GLU A 71 3.92 -6.30 -1.90
CA GLU A 71 4.97 -6.84 -1.05
C GLU A 71 4.75 -8.33 -0.85
N ILE A 72 5.77 -9.15 -1.13
CA ILE A 72 5.78 -10.58 -0.87
C ILE A 72 6.67 -10.84 0.34
N VAL A 73 6.13 -11.46 1.37
CA VAL A 73 6.86 -11.77 2.60
C VAL A 73 7.02 -13.29 2.73
N ALA A 74 8.26 -13.78 2.61
CA ALA A 74 8.59 -15.19 2.73
C ALA A 74 9.20 -15.51 4.09
N TYR A 75 8.64 -16.52 4.78
CA TYR A 75 9.10 -17.00 6.08
C TYR A 75 8.79 -18.48 6.27
N GLY A 76 9.31 -19.08 7.35
CA GLY A 76 9.18 -20.53 7.58
C GLY A 76 9.68 -21.33 6.38
N PRO A 77 9.00 -22.41 5.98
CA PRO A 77 9.38 -23.18 4.77
C PRO A 77 9.39 -22.35 3.49
N GLY A 78 8.60 -21.27 3.41
CA GLY A 78 8.53 -20.36 2.25
C GLY A 78 9.84 -19.62 1.98
N ILE A 79 10.76 -19.55 2.95
CA ILE A 79 12.08 -18.92 2.75
C ILE A 79 12.87 -19.59 1.61
N GLY A 80 12.59 -20.86 1.33
CA GLY A 80 13.19 -21.59 0.20
C GLY A 80 12.97 -20.95 -1.16
N MET A 81 11.87 -20.19 -1.32
CA MET A 81 11.59 -19.40 -2.52
C MET A 81 12.72 -18.43 -2.87
N LEU A 82 13.43 -17.91 -1.84
CA LEU A 82 14.39 -16.82 -1.96
C LEU A 82 15.84 -17.26 -1.90
N LYS A 83 16.12 -18.55 -1.85
CA LYS A 83 17.49 -19.09 -1.87
C LYS A 83 18.09 -19.08 -3.28
N LEU A 84 19.42 -19.06 -3.36
CA LEU A 84 20.15 -19.07 -4.65
C LEU A 84 19.78 -20.23 -5.55
N ASP A 85 19.46 -21.39 -4.98
CA ASP A 85 19.05 -22.62 -5.69
C ASP A 85 17.54 -22.70 -5.96
N SER A 86 16.80 -21.62 -5.74
CA SER A 86 15.34 -21.59 -5.94
C SER A 86 14.96 -21.85 -7.41
N PRO A 87 14.01 -22.76 -7.67
CA PRO A 87 13.51 -23.01 -9.04
C PRO A 87 12.76 -21.80 -9.62
N VAL A 88 12.41 -20.82 -8.81
CA VAL A 88 11.72 -19.59 -9.25
C VAL A 88 12.63 -18.35 -9.24
N ALA A 89 13.96 -18.52 -9.12
CA ALA A 89 14.92 -17.43 -9.00
C ALA A 89 14.77 -16.37 -10.13
N ASN A 90 14.65 -16.79 -11.38
CA ASN A 90 14.48 -15.88 -12.51
C ASN A 90 13.18 -15.04 -12.37
N ARG A 91 12.10 -15.67 -11.94
CA ARG A 91 10.81 -15.00 -11.73
C ARG A 91 10.84 -14.00 -10.56
N ILE A 92 11.67 -14.28 -9.55
CA ILE A 92 11.93 -13.32 -8.45
C ILE A 92 12.62 -12.07 -9.00
N GLY A 93 13.62 -12.24 -9.87
CA GLY A 93 14.27 -11.12 -10.57
C GLY A 93 13.28 -10.29 -11.37
N GLU A 94 12.48 -10.93 -12.23
CA GLU A 94 11.43 -10.26 -13.01
C GLU A 94 10.42 -9.50 -12.12
N ALA A 95 10.00 -10.08 -11.02
CA ALA A 95 9.08 -9.44 -10.08
C ALA A 95 9.71 -8.20 -9.42
N ASN A 96 10.97 -8.30 -8.97
CA ASN A 96 11.73 -7.16 -8.43
C ASN A 96 11.87 -6.04 -9.47
N ASP A 97 12.23 -6.37 -10.71
CA ASP A 97 12.38 -5.41 -11.81
C ASP A 97 11.05 -4.71 -12.15
N SER A 98 9.93 -5.40 -11.95
CA SER A 98 8.58 -4.82 -12.11
C SER A 98 8.10 -4.00 -10.90
N GLY A 99 8.93 -3.88 -9.84
CA GLY A 99 8.64 -3.07 -8.66
C GLY A 99 7.90 -3.80 -7.53
N VAL A 100 7.81 -5.14 -7.58
CA VAL A 100 7.34 -5.95 -6.45
C VAL A 100 8.42 -5.99 -5.38
N LYS A 101 8.12 -5.62 -4.15
CA LYS A 101 9.03 -5.80 -3.01
C LYS A 101 8.96 -7.25 -2.53
N ILE A 102 10.11 -7.89 -2.39
CA ILE A 102 10.20 -9.27 -1.91
C ILE A 102 11.09 -9.30 -0.69
N LEU A 103 10.55 -9.81 0.43
CA LEU A 103 11.16 -9.72 1.75
C LEU A 103 11.40 -11.10 2.35
N ALA A 104 12.60 -11.32 2.86
CA ALA A 104 13.00 -12.50 3.61
C ALA A 104 12.92 -12.26 5.13
N CYS A 105 12.37 -13.21 5.87
CA CYS A 105 12.31 -13.17 7.34
C CYS A 105 13.66 -13.56 7.96
N GLU A 106 14.34 -12.63 8.63
CA GLU A 106 15.63 -12.88 9.28
C GLU A 106 15.54 -13.90 10.43
N ASN A 107 14.41 -13.93 11.16
CA ASN A 107 14.20 -14.96 12.19
C ASN A 107 14.16 -16.38 11.59
N THR A 108 13.54 -16.55 10.42
CA THR A 108 13.56 -17.82 9.68
C THR A 108 14.97 -18.16 9.20
N MET A 109 15.68 -17.18 8.64
CA MET A 109 17.07 -17.37 8.21
C MET A 109 17.95 -17.86 9.36
N LYS A 110 17.85 -17.21 10.53
CA LYS A 110 18.53 -17.61 11.74
C LYS A 110 18.22 -19.06 12.16
N ALA A 111 16.94 -19.41 12.19
CA ALA A 111 16.49 -20.75 12.56
C ALA A 111 17.01 -21.82 11.59
N GLN A 112 17.13 -21.49 10.31
CA GLN A 112 17.63 -22.40 9.26
C GLN A 112 19.15 -22.26 9.01
N LYS A 113 19.85 -21.42 9.80
CA LYS A 113 21.30 -21.15 9.68
C LYS A 113 21.69 -20.61 8.30
N LEU A 114 20.78 -19.85 7.66
CA LEU A 114 21.02 -19.17 6.41
C LEU A 114 21.69 -17.81 6.63
N VAL A 115 22.61 -17.46 5.75
CA VAL A 115 23.22 -16.13 5.69
C VAL A 115 22.78 -15.40 4.41
N ARG A 116 23.02 -14.11 4.31
CA ARG A 116 22.62 -13.33 3.12
C ARG A 116 23.28 -13.83 1.83
N ALA A 117 24.46 -14.44 1.94
CA ALA A 117 25.16 -15.03 0.79
C ALA A 117 24.43 -16.27 0.20
N ASP A 118 23.52 -16.89 0.97
CA ASP A 118 22.70 -18.01 0.49
C ASP A 118 21.42 -17.55 -0.23
N MET A 119 21.16 -16.24 -0.24
CA MET A 119 19.91 -15.66 -0.71
C MET A 119 20.08 -14.98 -2.06
N LEU A 120 18.99 -14.89 -2.82
CA LEU A 120 18.94 -14.15 -4.08
C LEU A 120 19.26 -12.68 -3.87
N ASN A 121 19.85 -12.06 -4.89
CA ASN A 121 20.09 -10.62 -4.92
C ASN A 121 18.78 -9.84 -5.15
N GLY A 122 18.75 -8.58 -4.74
CA GLY A 122 17.62 -7.68 -4.98
C GLY A 122 16.45 -7.84 -4.02
N ILE A 123 16.49 -8.80 -3.08
CA ILE A 123 15.47 -8.95 -2.05
C ILE A 123 15.77 -8.08 -0.83
N GLY A 124 14.70 -7.72 -0.10
CA GLY A 124 14.79 -7.05 1.19
C GLY A 124 14.76 -8.05 2.36
N TYR A 125 14.95 -7.53 3.57
CA TYR A 125 14.98 -8.33 4.80
C TYR A 125 14.16 -7.65 5.89
N VAL A 126 13.40 -8.47 6.65
CA VAL A 126 12.62 -8.02 7.81
C VAL A 126 12.92 -8.92 9.00
N GLY A 127 12.98 -8.35 10.19
CA GLY A 127 13.30 -9.12 11.40
C GLY A 127 12.34 -10.29 11.63
N ALA A 128 11.04 -10.05 11.49
CA ALA A 128 10.00 -11.07 11.63
C ALA A 128 8.91 -10.91 10.55
N GLY A 129 8.81 -11.86 9.63
CA GLY A 129 7.84 -11.80 8.52
C GLY A 129 6.38 -11.68 8.97
N VAL A 130 5.99 -12.36 10.06
CA VAL A 130 4.63 -12.27 10.62
C VAL A 130 4.33 -10.88 11.16
N VAL A 131 5.32 -10.20 11.75
CA VAL A 131 5.16 -8.83 12.26
C VAL A 131 5.00 -7.86 11.09
N GLU A 132 5.80 -8.02 10.05
CA GLU A 132 5.67 -7.22 8.82
C GLU A 132 4.26 -7.32 8.23
N ILE A 133 3.73 -8.54 8.07
CA ILE A 133 2.38 -8.77 7.55
C ILE A 133 1.32 -8.09 8.42
N ILE A 134 1.43 -8.17 9.76
CA ILE A 134 0.49 -7.52 10.68
C ILE A 134 0.56 -5.99 10.53
N GLN A 135 1.76 -5.44 10.46
CA GLN A 135 1.96 -3.99 10.28
C GLN A 135 1.35 -3.50 8.96
N ARG A 136 1.57 -4.22 7.86
CA ARG A 136 0.96 -3.89 6.57
C ARG A 136 -0.57 -3.91 6.64
N GLN A 137 -1.16 -4.91 7.30
CA GLN A 137 -2.62 -4.95 7.48
C GLN A 137 -3.13 -3.78 8.34
N GLN A 138 -2.42 -3.40 9.39
CA GLN A 138 -2.76 -2.22 10.20
C GLN A 138 -2.66 -0.91 9.41
N GLU A 139 -1.77 -0.84 8.44
CA GLU A 139 -1.65 0.27 7.48
C GLU A 139 -2.74 0.24 6.38
N GLY A 140 -3.64 -0.74 6.39
CA GLY A 140 -4.74 -0.87 5.43
C GLY A 140 -4.37 -1.60 4.14
N TRP A 141 -3.31 -2.41 4.13
CA TRP A 141 -2.99 -3.27 2.99
C TRP A 141 -3.95 -4.46 2.93
N ALA A 142 -4.35 -4.83 1.71
CA ALA A 142 -5.03 -6.09 1.49
C ALA A 142 -4.07 -7.26 1.75
N TYR A 143 -4.54 -8.30 2.44
CA TYR A 143 -3.76 -9.50 2.71
C TYR A 143 -4.15 -10.62 1.75
N LEU A 144 -3.15 -11.29 1.18
CA LEU A 144 -3.34 -12.44 0.30
C LEU A 144 -2.40 -13.59 0.72
N ARG A 145 -2.96 -14.79 0.78
CA ARG A 145 -2.21 -16.04 0.95
C ARG A 145 -2.61 -17.02 -0.17
N PRO A 146 -1.72 -17.37 -1.10
CA PRO A 146 -1.96 -18.32 -2.17
C PRO A 146 -2.04 -19.77 -1.68
#